data_a9dd8f7ec07e74390054f3a6c9d437ac
#
_entry.id   a9dd8f7ec07e74390054f3a6c9d437ac
#
_cell.length_a   1.000
_cell.length_b   1.000
_cell.length_c   1.000
_cell.angle_alpha   90.00
_cell.angle_beta   90.00
_cell.angle_gamma   90.00
#
_symmetry.space_group_name_H-M   'P 1'
#
loop_
_entity.id
_entity.type
_entity.pdbx_description
1 polymer ?
#
loop_
_entity_poly.entity_id
_entity_poly.type
_entity_poly.pdbx_seq_one_letter_code
_entity_poly.pdbx_strand_id
1 'polypeptide(L)'
;MAYSFMRPDVGYVQGMAHIAGLFLLHCGPPQECFKAFSNIAATELLYNFYSFDTEKITITYKVFWRLIREVCPRVYEELVQEELVSCSVFLLGWILTLFSSTFDIAISSLIWDQIFFLGDYHVLRVAVTICKIVEDNVQDAMQNDETFEMLREIRDCHKYVTDKEELLVNLKKSSKQIPLSYIKELYSQAEKTMDTEFLLRSSLEWQWS
;
A
#
# COMPACT_ATOMS: atom_id res chain seq x y z
N MET A 1 10.90 -11.26 16.85
CA MET A 1 10.79 -11.31 18.32
C MET A 1 11.34 -10.07 19.03
N ALA A 2 12.58 -9.59 18.77
CA ALA A 2 13.12 -8.42 19.51
C ALA A 2 12.21 -7.18 19.47
N TYR A 3 11.63 -6.85 18.31
CA TYR A 3 10.69 -5.73 18.17
C TYR A 3 9.42 -5.90 19.01
N SER A 4 8.84 -7.09 19.05
CA SER A 4 7.64 -7.37 19.85
C SER A 4 7.88 -7.25 21.37
N PHE A 5 9.12 -7.46 21.82
CA PHE A 5 9.50 -7.18 23.21
C PHE A 5 9.69 -5.67 23.46
N MET A 6 10.23 -4.94 22.48
CA MET A 6 10.40 -3.48 22.57
C MET A 6 9.06 -2.73 22.48
N ARG A 7 8.13 -3.24 21.64
CA ARG A 7 6.81 -2.66 21.41
C ARG A 7 5.72 -3.72 21.66
N PRO A 8 5.46 -4.03 22.94
CA PRO A 8 4.42 -5.01 23.30
C PRO A 8 3.00 -4.54 22.96
N ASP A 9 2.81 -3.25 22.79
CA ASP A 9 1.57 -2.62 22.31
C ASP A 9 1.24 -2.97 20.85
N VAL A 10 2.25 -3.23 20.02
CA VAL A 10 2.10 -3.65 18.62
C VAL A 10 2.20 -5.18 18.51
N GLY A 11 3.14 -5.80 19.24
CA GLY A 11 3.40 -7.24 19.17
C GLY A 11 4.06 -7.66 17.85
N TYR A 12 3.73 -8.88 17.41
CA TYR A 12 4.14 -9.41 16.10
C TYR A 12 2.99 -9.32 15.10
N VAL A 13 3.24 -8.68 14.00
CA VAL A 13 2.29 -8.62 12.86
C VAL A 13 2.84 -9.45 11.71
N GLN A 14 1.98 -10.22 11.06
CA GLN A 14 2.34 -10.99 9.87
C GLN A 14 2.86 -10.04 8.79
N GLY A 15 4.04 -10.36 8.24
CA GLY A 15 4.72 -9.49 7.27
C GLY A 15 6.01 -8.87 7.82
N MET A 16 6.13 -8.64 9.12
CA MET A 16 7.35 -8.09 9.75
C MET A 16 8.61 -8.90 9.43
N ALA A 17 8.47 -10.23 9.30
CA ALA A 17 9.60 -11.11 8.97
C ALA A 17 10.16 -10.84 7.57
N HIS A 18 9.34 -10.44 6.59
CA HIS A 18 9.79 -10.09 5.24
C HIS A 18 10.66 -8.83 5.27
N ILE A 19 10.22 -7.80 5.99
CA ILE A 19 10.98 -6.55 6.14
C ILE A 19 12.29 -6.82 6.88
N ALA A 20 12.25 -7.54 8.00
CA ALA A 20 13.45 -7.90 8.76
C ALA A 20 14.43 -8.75 7.92
N GLY A 21 13.91 -9.69 7.12
CA GLY A 21 14.71 -10.51 6.21
C GLY A 21 15.45 -9.68 5.17
N LEU A 22 14.78 -8.74 4.52
CA LEU A 22 15.40 -7.88 3.53
C LEU A 22 16.48 -6.97 4.16
N PHE A 23 16.24 -6.43 5.36
CA PHE A 23 17.27 -5.69 6.08
C PHE A 23 18.49 -6.56 6.41
N LEU A 24 18.29 -7.81 6.82
CA LEU A 24 19.41 -8.75 7.10
C LEU A 24 20.26 -9.04 5.87
N LEU A 25 19.70 -8.96 4.68
CA LEU A 25 20.44 -9.13 3.42
C LEU A 25 21.27 -7.91 3.05
N HIS A 26 20.86 -6.70 3.46
CA HIS A 26 21.51 -5.44 3.09
C HIS A 26 22.32 -4.82 4.22
N CYS A 27 21.89 -4.94 5.46
CA CYS A 27 22.59 -4.42 6.62
C CYS A 27 23.54 -5.51 7.18
N GLY A 28 24.73 -5.15 7.56
CA GLY A 28 25.69 -6.10 8.12
C GLY A 28 25.29 -6.63 9.50
N PRO A 29 25.62 -5.95 10.62
CA PRO A 29 25.35 -6.45 11.96
C PRO A 29 23.85 -6.49 12.32
N PRO A 30 23.37 -7.53 13.02
CA PRO A 30 21.97 -7.66 13.44
C PRO A 30 21.43 -6.45 14.22
N GLN A 31 22.27 -5.73 14.95
CA GLN A 31 21.90 -4.52 15.69
C GLN A 31 21.52 -3.38 14.75
N GLU A 32 22.21 -3.21 13.63
CA GLU A 32 21.89 -2.19 12.64
C GLU A 32 20.60 -2.56 11.89
N CYS A 33 20.42 -3.84 11.57
CA CYS A 33 19.16 -4.34 11.00
C CYS A 33 17.97 -4.08 11.93
N PHE A 34 18.14 -4.30 13.23
CA PHE A 34 17.11 -4.05 14.22
C PHE A 34 16.76 -2.56 14.32
N LYS A 35 17.77 -1.67 14.33
CA LYS A 35 17.53 -0.22 14.31
C LYS A 35 16.78 0.22 13.05
N ALA A 36 17.23 -0.24 11.89
CA ALA A 36 16.58 0.08 10.61
C ALA A 36 15.13 -0.40 10.58
N PHE A 37 14.88 -1.66 10.99
CA PHE A 37 13.54 -2.20 11.12
C PHE A 37 12.68 -1.38 12.10
N SER A 38 13.21 -1.04 13.26
CA SER A 38 12.47 -0.28 14.27
C SER A 38 12.11 1.12 13.80
N ASN A 39 12.99 1.75 13.04
CA ASN A 39 12.73 3.07 12.45
C ASN A 39 11.63 3.03 11.41
N ILE A 40 11.69 2.07 10.47
CA ILE A 40 10.66 1.96 9.43
C ILE A 40 9.31 1.53 10.01
N ALA A 41 9.30 0.63 11.00
CA ALA A 41 8.08 0.21 11.68
C ALA A 41 7.43 1.32 12.54
N ALA A 42 8.18 2.39 12.84
CA ALA A 42 7.71 3.57 13.57
C ALA A 42 7.23 4.69 12.63
N THR A 43 7.36 4.54 11.30
CA THR A 43 6.78 5.50 10.36
C THR A 43 5.26 5.49 10.47
N GLU A 44 4.64 6.62 10.19
CA GLU A 44 3.19 6.79 10.39
C GLU A 44 2.38 5.72 9.66
N LEU A 45 2.68 5.46 8.40
CA LEU A 45 1.97 4.46 7.61
C LEU A 45 2.08 3.07 8.23
N LEU A 46 3.30 2.56 8.43
CA LEU A 46 3.48 1.21 8.94
C LEU A 46 2.98 1.06 10.38
N TYR A 47 3.19 2.07 11.22
CA TYR A 47 2.68 2.04 12.59
C TYR A 47 1.16 1.91 12.62
N ASN A 48 0.43 2.69 11.82
CA ASN A 48 -1.03 2.62 11.73
C ASN A 48 -1.51 1.22 11.29
N PHE A 49 -0.81 0.61 10.33
CA PHE A 49 -1.14 -0.74 9.88
C PHE A 49 -0.75 -1.83 10.89
N TYR A 50 0.37 -1.69 11.58
CA TYR A 50 0.81 -2.66 12.60
C TYR A 50 0.01 -2.56 13.90
N SER A 51 -0.48 -1.39 14.25
CA SER A 51 -1.36 -1.18 15.41
C SER A 51 -2.84 -1.48 15.10
N PHE A 52 -3.17 -1.80 13.85
CA PHE A 52 -4.54 -2.00 13.39
C PHE A 52 -5.44 -0.79 13.63
N ASP A 53 -4.91 0.42 13.46
CA ASP A 53 -5.70 1.64 13.49
C ASP A 53 -6.68 1.66 12.31
N THR A 54 -7.91 1.20 12.59
CA THR A 54 -8.95 1.00 11.57
C THR A 54 -9.35 2.29 10.87
N GLU A 55 -9.30 3.41 11.57
CA GLU A 55 -9.61 4.73 11.01
C GLU A 55 -8.55 5.14 9.99
N LYS A 56 -7.28 5.11 10.38
CA LYS A 56 -6.15 5.47 9.51
C LYS A 56 -5.99 4.51 8.33
N ILE A 57 -6.25 3.22 8.55
CA ILE A 57 -6.28 2.21 7.48
C ILE A 57 -7.40 2.54 6.47
N THR A 58 -8.61 2.88 6.95
CA THR A 58 -9.74 3.25 6.10
C THR A 58 -9.44 4.50 5.28
N ILE A 59 -8.84 5.53 5.89
CA ILE A 59 -8.38 6.73 5.19
C ILE A 59 -7.41 6.36 4.07
N THR A 60 -6.42 5.52 4.37
CA THR A 60 -5.43 5.06 3.39
C THR A 60 -6.10 4.34 2.21
N TYR A 61 -7.09 3.49 2.47
CA TYR A 61 -7.84 2.80 1.41
C TYR A 61 -8.69 3.77 0.58
N LYS A 62 -9.36 4.76 1.20
CA LYS A 62 -10.09 5.81 0.48
C LYS A 62 -9.17 6.61 -0.45
N VAL A 63 -7.99 6.99 0.02
CA VAL A 63 -6.98 7.69 -0.79
C VAL A 63 -6.50 6.81 -1.95
N PHE A 64 -6.20 5.53 -1.68
CA PHE A 64 -5.79 4.60 -2.72
C PHE A 64 -6.84 4.44 -3.82
N TRP A 65 -8.12 4.21 -3.45
CA TRP A 65 -9.22 4.11 -4.41
C TRP A 65 -9.42 5.38 -5.24
N ARG A 66 -9.22 6.53 -4.62
CA ARG A 66 -9.26 7.81 -5.37
C ARG A 66 -8.18 7.86 -6.43
N LEU A 67 -6.95 7.46 -6.08
CA LEU A 67 -5.83 7.41 -7.04
C LEU A 67 -6.05 6.36 -8.13
N ILE A 68 -6.54 5.16 -7.79
CA ILE A 68 -6.86 4.12 -8.76
C ILE A 68 -7.90 4.61 -9.77
N ARG A 69 -8.97 5.25 -9.30
CA ARG A 69 -10.01 5.81 -10.18
C ARG A 69 -9.46 6.80 -11.20
N GLU A 70 -8.45 7.58 -10.84
CA GLU A 70 -7.84 8.61 -11.70
C GLU A 70 -6.79 8.04 -12.66
N VAL A 71 -6.06 7.01 -12.26
CA VAL A 71 -4.88 6.49 -12.98
C VAL A 71 -5.15 5.16 -13.68
N CYS A 72 -5.98 4.33 -13.08
CA CYS A 72 -6.29 2.98 -13.52
C CYS A 72 -7.82 2.79 -13.61
N PRO A 73 -8.52 3.51 -14.50
CA PRO A 73 -9.99 3.53 -14.51
C PRO A 73 -10.61 2.15 -14.75
N ARG A 74 -9.97 1.26 -15.52
CA ARG A 74 -10.46 -0.11 -15.73
C ARG A 74 -10.33 -0.96 -14.46
N VAL A 75 -9.17 -0.90 -13.79
CA VAL A 75 -9.00 -1.55 -12.48
C VAL A 75 -10.08 -1.06 -11.51
N TYR A 76 -10.35 0.25 -11.51
CA TYR A 76 -11.40 0.83 -10.69
C TYR A 76 -12.78 0.27 -11.03
N GLU A 77 -13.18 0.32 -12.29
CA GLU A 77 -14.49 -0.13 -12.75
C GLU A 77 -14.73 -1.62 -12.45
N GLU A 78 -13.74 -2.45 -12.67
CA GLU A 78 -13.87 -3.89 -12.44
C GLU A 78 -13.85 -4.27 -10.95
N LEU A 79 -13.06 -3.58 -10.12
CA LEU A 79 -12.95 -3.94 -8.71
C LEU A 79 -13.97 -3.25 -7.80
N VAL A 80 -14.44 -2.05 -8.14
CA VAL A 80 -15.39 -1.29 -7.31
C VAL A 80 -16.84 -1.73 -7.52
N GLN A 81 -17.19 -2.26 -8.69
CA GLN A 81 -18.53 -2.78 -8.95
C GLN A 81 -18.90 -3.98 -8.07
N GLU A 82 -17.92 -4.74 -7.64
CA GLU A 82 -18.08 -5.82 -6.67
C GLU A 82 -17.85 -5.29 -5.25
N GLU A 83 -18.90 -5.01 -4.50
CA GLU A 83 -18.86 -4.55 -3.10
C GLU A 83 -17.97 -5.44 -2.18
N LEU A 84 -17.59 -6.62 -2.65
CA LEU A 84 -16.78 -7.61 -1.96
C LEU A 84 -15.27 -7.40 -2.10
N VAL A 85 -14.80 -6.59 -3.05
CA VAL A 85 -13.37 -6.41 -3.26
C VAL A 85 -12.84 -5.25 -2.42
N SER A 86 -12.31 -5.60 -1.28
CA SER A 86 -11.61 -4.66 -0.40
C SER A 86 -10.14 -4.52 -0.81
N CYS A 87 -9.57 -3.33 -0.69
CA CYS A 87 -8.12 -3.10 -0.74
C CYS A 87 -7.33 -4.06 0.15
N SER A 88 -7.96 -4.57 1.22
CA SER A 88 -7.34 -5.53 2.14
C SER A 88 -6.89 -6.83 1.46
N VAL A 89 -7.45 -7.17 0.29
CA VAL A 89 -7.10 -8.41 -0.42
C VAL A 89 -5.67 -8.39 -0.98
N PHE A 90 -5.16 -7.23 -1.38
CA PHE A 90 -3.80 -7.10 -1.92
C PHE A 90 -3.00 -5.94 -1.30
N LEU A 91 -3.58 -4.75 -1.14
CA LEU A 91 -2.88 -3.56 -0.66
C LEU A 91 -2.38 -3.72 0.78
N LEU A 92 -3.15 -4.39 1.65
CA LEU A 92 -2.73 -4.70 3.01
C LEU A 92 -1.42 -5.48 3.03
N GLY A 93 -1.32 -6.56 2.24
CA GLY A 93 -0.11 -7.36 2.14
C GLY A 93 1.08 -6.57 1.61
N TRP A 94 0.86 -5.72 0.62
CA TRP A 94 1.90 -4.85 0.07
C TRP A 94 2.43 -3.85 1.09
N ILE A 95 1.55 -3.21 1.86
CA ILE A 95 1.96 -2.24 2.89
C ILE A 95 2.67 -2.95 4.05
N LEU A 96 2.09 -4.02 4.61
CA LEU A 96 2.66 -4.74 5.75
C LEU A 96 4.06 -5.30 5.49
N THR A 97 4.41 -5.55 4.23
CA THR A 97 5.70 -6.10 3.83
C THR A 97 6.56 -5.12 3.02
N LEU A 98 6.06 -3.90 2.77
CA LEU A 98 6.66 -2.96 1.82
C LEU A 98 7.04 -3.67 0.50
N PHE A 99 6.09 -4.43 -0.06
CA PHE A 99 6.20 -5.21 -1.29
C PHE A 99 7.21 -6.38 -1.27
N SER A 100 7.97 -6.59 -0.20
CA SER A 100 9.02 -7.62 -0.14
C SER A 100 8.51 -9.06 -0.10
N SER A 101 7.21 -9.29 0.12
CA SER A 101 6.58 -10.60 -0.05
C SER A 101 6.11 -10.87 -1.49
N THR A 102 6.05 -9.84 -2.33
CA THR A 102 5.46 -9.90 -3.67
C THR A 102 6.54 -9.99 -4.74
N PHE A 103 7.64 -9.28 -4.57
CA PHE A 103 8.71 -9.18 -5.56
C PHE A 103 10.00 -9.84 -5.07
N ASP A 104 10.87 -10.13 -6.01
CA ASP A 104 12.23 -10.57 -5.71
C ASP A 104 13.03 -9.49 -4.96
N ILE A 105 14.21 -9.87 -4.47
CA ILE A 105 15.09 -8.99 -3.70
C ILE A 105 15.48 -7.75 -4.51
N ALA A 106 15.68 -7.91 -5.81
CA ALA A 106 16.19 -6.85 -6.68
C ALA A 106 15.15 -5.75 -6.90
N ILE A 107 13.90 -6.13 -7.17
CA ILE A 107 12.76 -5.20 -7.32
C ILE A 107 12.39 -4.62 -5.96
N SER A 108 12.30 -5.44 -4.92
CA SER A 108 11.98 -4.98 -3.56
C SER A 108 12.98 -3.94 -3.06
N SER A 109 14.29 -4.16 -3.27
CA SER A 109 15.33 -3.20 -2.88
C SER A 109 15.19 -1.87 -3.61
N LEU A 110 14.89 -1.90 -4.91
CA LEU A 110 14.64 -0.69 -5.69
C LEU A 110 13.43 0.11 -5.14
N ILE A 111 12.34 -0.59 -4.84
CA ILE A 111 11.14 0.03 -4.24
C ILE A 111 11.50 0.65 -2.89
N TRP A 112 12.28 -0.03 -2.06
CA TRP A 112 12.68 0.46 -0.75
C TRP A 112 13.58 1.69 -0.83
N ASP A 113 14.55 1.74 -1.77
CA ASP A 113 15.37 2.92 -2.01
C ASP A 113 14.49 4.15 -2.30
N GLN A 114 13.45 3.97 -3.12
CA GLN A 114 12.51 5.04 -3.42
C GLN A 114 11.67 5.45 -2.20
N ILE A 115 11.17 4.48 -1.42
CA ILE A 115 10.37 4.74 -0.21
C ILE A 115 11.22 5.46 0.84
N PHE A 116 12.45 5.02 1.09
CA PHE A 116 13.34 5.65 2.08
C PHE A 116 13.73 7.07 1.69
N PHE A 117 13.87 7.33 0.40
CA PHE A 117 14.21 8.66 -0.10
C PHE A 117 13.00 9.60 -0.16
N LEU A 118 11.82 9.11 -0.54
CA LEU A 118 10.62 9.92 -0.82
C LEU A 118 9.57 9.90 0.30
N GLY A 119 9.69 8.96 1.25
CA GLY A 119 8.80 8.84 2.41
C GLY A 119 7.54 8.02 2.16
N ASP A 120 6.72 7.90 3.21
CA ASP A 120 5.58 6.97 3.32
C ASP A 120 4.54 7.10 2.21
N TYR A 121 4.22 8.33 1.78
CA TYR A 121 3.24 8.56 0.72
C TYR A 121 3.66 7.94 -0.62
N HIS A 122 4.96 7.68 -0.79
CA HIS A 122 5.46 7.01 -1.99
C HIS A 122 4.98 5.55 -2.09
N VAL A 123 4.68 4.90 -0.98
CA VAL A 123 4.12 3.54 -0.94
C VAL A 123 2.85 3.45 -1.79
N LEU A 124 1.93 4.41 -1.65
CA LEU A 124 0.70 4.43 -2.46
C LEU A 124 0.99 4.70 -3.94
N ARG A 125 1.96 5.56 -4.24
CA ARG A 125 2.38 5.77 -5.63
C ARG A 125 2.92 4.49 -6.26
N VAL A 126 3.74 3.73 -5.54
CA VAL A 126 4.24 2.42 -5.99
C VAL A 126 3.07 1.48 -6.24
N ALA A 127 2.14 1.37 -5.30
CA ALA A 127 0.96 0.51 -5.43
C ALA A 127 0.12 0.84 -6.68
N VAL A 128 -0.17 2.14 -6.90
CA VAL A 128 -0.91 2.60 -8.09
C VAL A 128 -0.13 2.34 -9.37
N THR A 129 1.20 2.54 -9.35
CA THR A 129 2.05 2.25 -10.53
C THR A 129 2.03 0.78 -10.90
N ILE A 130 2.06 -0.12 -9.90
CA ILE A 130 1.95 -1.57 -10.13
C ILE A 130 0.58 -1.91 -10.74
N CYS A 131 -0.53 -1.37 -10.19
CA CYS A 131 -1.85 -1.56 -10.75
C CYS A 131 -1.94 -1.06 -12.21
N LYS A 132 -1.27 0.06 -12.53
CA LYS A 132 -1.23 0.59 -13.90
C LYS A 132 -0.44 -0.31 -14.85
N ILE A 133 0.69 -0.85 -14.40
CA ILE A 133 1.46 -1.83 -15.18
C ILE A 133 0.60 -3.07 -15.47
N VAL A 134 -0.12 -3.57 -14.47
CA VAL A 134 -1.05 -4.71 -14.66
C VAL A 134 -2.13 -4.34 -15.65
N GLU A 135 -2.82 -3.21 -15.48
CA GLU A 135 -3.87 -2.74 -16.37
C GLU A 135 -3.41 -2.66 -17.83
N ASP A 136 -2.20 -2.12 -18.06
CA ASP A 136 -1.63 -1.94 -19.41
C ASP A 136 -1.26 -3.28 -20.06
N ASN A 137 -0.89 -4.29 -19.28
CA ASN A 137 -0.50 -5.61 -19.78
C ASN A 137 -1.69 -6.57 -19.99
N VAL A 138 -2.78 -6.36 -19.28
CA VAL A 138 -3.97 -7.24 -19.32
C VAL A 138 -4.98 -6.79 -20.37
N GLN A 139 -4.78 -5.65 -21.04
CA GLN A 139 -5.72 -5.05 -22.00
C GLN A 139 -6.25 -6.01 -23.09
N ASP A 140 -5.41 -6.93 -23.57
CA ASP A 140 -5.76 -7.84 -24.67
C ASP A 140 -6.34 -9.19 -24.21
N ALA A 141 -6.23 -9.52 -22.92
CA ALA A 141 -6.60 -10.84 -22.40
C ALA A 141 -8.04 -10.91 -21.85
N MET A 142 -8.63 -9.76 -21.49
CA MET A 142 -9.96 -9.71 -20.89
C MET A 142 -11.07 -9.58 -21.93
N GLN A 143 -11.45 -10.69 -22.53
CA GLN A 143 -12.64 -10.77 -23.41
C GLN A 143 -13.90 -11.26 -22.68
N ASN A 144 -13.80 -11.65 -21.42
CA ASN A 144 -14.92 -12.14 -20.61
C ASN A 144 -14.96 -11.37 -19.27
N ASP A 145 -16.17 -10.97 -18.87
CA ASP A 145 -16.52 -10.21 -17.65
C ASP A 145 -16.18 -10.97 -16.33
N GLU A 146 -14.92 -11.11 -15.98
CA GLU A 146 -14.55 -11.77 -14.73
C GLU A 146 -13.70 -10.84 -13.83
N THR A 147 -14.36 -10.11 -12.93
CA THR A 147 -13.76 -9.28 -11.85
C THR A 147 -12.68 -10.04 -11.07
N PHE A 148 -12.85 -11.35 -10.89
CA PHE A 148 -11.85 -12.21 -10.27
C PHE A 148 -10.55 -12.33 -11.07
N GLU A 149 -10.57 -12.12 -12.39
CA GLU A 149 -9.36 -12.12 -13.20
C GLU A 149 -8.48 -10.93 -12.92
N MET A 150 -9.01 -9.71 -12.89
CA MET A 150 -8.23 -8.51 -12.59
C MET A 150 -7.60 -8.60 -11.19
N LEU A 151 -8.36 -9.04 -10.20
CA LEU A 151 -7.85 -9.22 -8.85
C LEU A 151 -6.72 -10.26 -8.78
N ARG A 152 -6.85 -11.37 -9.51
CA ARG A 152 -5.81 -12.39 -9.62
C ARG A 152 -4.56 -11.82 -10.28
N GLU A 153 -4.70 -11.07 -11.36
CA GLU A 153 -3.56 -10.48 -12.05
C GLU A 153 -2.85 -9.41 -11.20
N ILE A 154 -3.58 -8.63 -10.41
CA ILE A 154 -2.99 -7.71 -9.44
C ILE A 154 -2.23 -8.47 -8.35
N ARG A 155 -2.75 -9.57 -7.82
CA ARG A 155 -2.04 -10.41 -6.84
C ARG A 155 -0.79 -11.04 -7.41
N ASP A 156 -0.84 -11.42 -8.70
CA ASP A 156 0.26 -12.05 -9.43
C ASP A 156 1.12 -11.03 -10.18
N CYS A 157 1.07 -9.74 -9.80
CA CYS A 157 1.74 -8.63 -10.49
C CYS A 157 3.26 -8.81 -10.68
N HIS A 158 3.88 -9.70 -9.90
CA HIS A 158 5.29 -10.04 -10.07
C HIS A 158 5.63 -10.59 -11.46
N LYS A 159 4.65 -11.09 -12.22
CA LYS A 159 4.82 -11.51 -13.62
C LYS A 159 5.11 -10.33 -14.55
N TYR A 160 4.58 -9.16 -14.24
CA TYR A 160 4.63 -7.96 -15.07
C TYR A 160 5.71 -6.98 -14.62
N VAL A 161 6.18 -7.10 -13.38
CA VAL A 161 7.20 -6.23 -12.80
C VAL A 161 8.48 -7.04 -12.59
N THR A 162 9.21 -7.27 -13.67
CA THR A 162 10.42 -8.12 -13.71
C THR A 162 11.70 -7.33 -13.98
N ASP A 163 11.58 -6.14 -14.55
CA ASP A 163 12.70 -5.29 -14.92
C ASP A 163 12.76 -4.01 -14.09
N LYS A 164 13.92 -3.73 -13.49
CA LYS A 164 14.15 -2.55 -12.63
C LYS A 164 14.10 -1.24 -13.38
N GLU A 165 14.63 -1.20 -14.59
CA GLU A 165 14.71 0.02 -15.38
C GLU A 165 13.32 0.40 -15.87
N GLU A 166 12.55 -0.58 -16.30
CA GLU A 166 11.14 -0.39 -16.68
C GLU A 166 10.30 0.09 -15.50
N LEU A 167 10.45 -0.52 -14.31
CA LEU A 167 9.77 -0.06 -13.10
C LEU A 167 10.14 1.39 -12.77
N LEU A 168 11.42 1.77 -12.84
CA LEU A 168 11.85 3.15 -12.61
C LEU A 168 11.25 4.14 -13.60
N VAL A 169 11.15 3.76 -14.87
CA VAL A 169 10.51 4.58 -15.91
C VAL A 169 9.03 4.79 -15.58
N ASN A 170 8.32 3.74 -15.17
CA ASN A 170 6.91 3.83 -14.80
C ASN A 170 6.71 4.64 -13.51
N LEU A 171 7.54 4.47 -12.50
CA LEU A 171 7.52 5.29 -11.28
C LEU A 171 7.78 6.78 -11.58
N LYS A 172 8.68 7.07 -12.51
CA LYS A 172 8.95 8.43 -12.99
C LYS A 172 7.76 9.05 -13.71
N LYS A 173 7.04 8.28 -14.53
CA LYS A 173 5.78 8.72 -15.16
C LYS A 173 4.73 9.01 -14.10
N SER A 174 4.51 8.08 -13.17
CA SER A 174 3.56 8.22 -12.07
C SER A 174 3.89 9.41 -11.17
N SER A 175 5.16 9.75 -10.95
CA SER A 175 5.55 10.90 -10.12
C SER A 175 5.09 12.25 -10.68
N LYS A 176 4.91 12.35 -12.01
CA LYS A 176 4.37 13.53 -12.66
C LYS A 176 2.85 13.60 -12.59
N GLN A 177 2.19 12.45 -12.66
CA GLN A 177 0.74 12.32 -12.65
C GLN A 177 0.16 12.43 -11.24
N ILE A 178 0.82 11.78 -10.27
CA ILE A 178 0.45 11.78 -8.85
C ILE A 178 1.61 12.27 -7.98
N PRO A 179 1.87 13.59 -7.94
CA PRO A 179 2.90 14.14 -7.08
C PRO A 179 2.60 13.86 -5.59
N LEU A 180 3.63 13.77 -4.74
CA LEU A 180 3.45 13.47 -3.31
C LEU A 180 2.61 14.54 -2.59
N SER A 181 2.68 15.79 -3.02
CA SER A 181 1.83 16.87 -2.51
C SER A 181 0.35 16.59 -2.74
N TYR A 182 -0.01 16.01 -3.88
CA TYR A 182 -1.37 15.61 -4.18
C TYR A 182 -1.85 14.46 -3.29
N ILE A 183 -1.01 13.44 -3.08
CA ILE A 183 -1.34 12.35 -2.15
C ILE A 183 -1.59 12.91 -0.74
N LYS A 184 -0.73 13.81 -0.24
CA LYS A 184 -0.91 14.49 1.05
C LYS A 184 -2.22 15.27 1.14
N GLU A 185 -2.58 15.95 0.07
CA GLU A 185 -3.86 16.67 -0.01
C GLU A 185 -5.05 15.72 0.10
N LEU A 186 -5.01 14.58 -0.61
CA LEU A 186 -6.05 13.56 -0.54
C LEU A 186 -6.20 12.98 0.87
N TYR A 187 -5.10 12.74 1.59
CA TYR A 187 -5.16 12.33 3.00
C TYR A 187 -5.86 13.38 3.84
N SER A 188 -5.47 14.66 3.74
CA SER A 188 -6.12 15.75 4.49
C SER A 188 -7.61 15.89 4.17
N GLN A 189 -8.02 15.67 2.92
CA GLN A 189 -9.42 15.68 2.53
C GLN A 189 -10.18 14.50 3.11
N ALA A 190 -9.60 13.30 3.06
CA ALA A 190 -10.22 12.08 3.58
C ALA A 190 -10.39 12.12 5.10
N GLU A 191 -9.42 12.65 5.85
CA GLU A 191 -9.50 12.86 7.30
C GLU A 191 -10.68 13.77 7.65
N LYS A 192 -10.80 14.93 7.02
CA LYS A 192 -11.90 15.87 7.25
C LYS A 192 -13.28 15.24 6.96
N THR A 193 -13.36 14.40 5.93
CA THR A 193 -14.62 13.73 5.57
C THR A 193 -14.98 12.66 6.62
N MET A 194 -14.00 11.91 7.12
CA MET A 194 -14.22 10.93 8.17
C MET A 194 -14.72 11.57 9.47
N ASP A 195 -14.11 12.66 9.89
CA ASP A 195 -14.57 13.44 11.08
C ASP A 195 -16.02 13.85 10.93
N THR A 196 -16.42 14.32 9.74
CA THR A 196 -17.81 14.74 9.47
C THR A 196 -18.77 13.54 9.48
N GLU A 197 -18.42 12.41 8.87
CA GLU A 197 -19.23 11.19 8.89
C GLU A 197 -19.38 10.61 10.31
N PHE A 198 -18.32 10.66 11.11
CA PHE A 198 -18.34 10.23 12.50
C PHE A 198 -19.27 11.09 13.35
N LEU A 199 -19.18 12.42 13.21
CA LEU A 199 -20.05 13.36 13.92
C LEU A 199 -21.52 13.19 13.53
N LEU A 200 -21.81 12.92 12.26
CA LEU A 200 -23.17 12.65 11.80
C LEU A 200 -23.73 11.34 12.35
N ARG A 201 -22.96 10.28 12.37
CA ARG A 201 -23.38 8.99 12.96
C ARG A 201 -23.61 9.09 14.45
N SER A 202 -22.69 9.70 15.19
CA SER A 202 -22.86 9.92 16.63
C SER A 202 -24.08 10.77 16.98
N SER A 203 -24.42 11.78 16.17
CA SER A 203 -25.61 12.58 16.37
C SER A 203 -26.92 11.84 16.11
N LEU A 204 -26.91 10.81 15.24
CA LEU A 204 -28.08 9.96 14.97
C LEU A 204 -28.31 8.90 16.07
N GLU A 205 -27.25 8.37 16.66
CA GLU A 205 -27.37 7.39 17.76
C GLU A 205 -27.95 8.00 19.04
N TRP A 206 -27.77 9.31 19.29
CA TRP A 206 -28.35 10.02 20.42
C TRP A 206 -29.84 10.35 20.26
N GLN A 207 -30.43 10.17 19.07
CA GLN A 207 -31.86 10.40 18.84
C GLN A 207 -32.74 9.17 19.17
N TRP A 208 -32.15 8.01 19.47
CA TRP A 208 -32.87 6.75 19.74
C TRP A 208 -32.61 6.16 21.14
N SER A 209 -31.94 6.90 22.00
CA SER A 209 -31.76 6.61 23.44
C SER A 209 -32.59 7.55 24.30
#